data_dfb138b1ec21e4b3edcb4db4700e64c6
#
_entry.id   dfb138b1ec21e4b3edcb4db4700e64c6
#
_cell.length_a   1.000
_cell.length_b   1.000
_cell.length_c   1.000
_cell.angle_alpha   90.00
_cell.angle_beta   90.00
_cell.angle_gamma   90.00
#
_symmetry.space_group_name_H-M   'P 1'
#
loop_
_entity.id
_entity.type
_entity.pdbx_description
1 polymer ?
#
loop_
_entity_poly.entity_id
_entity_poly.type
_entity_poly.pdbx_seq_one_letter_code
_entity_poly.pdbx_strand_id
1 'polypeptide(L)'
;MVEAHYSFFHSVEQSFDKAAKFTKWEKGLLEQIKACNSIYSMKFPVKMDDGRIEVIEGYRVQHSQHKTPCKGGIRFSMAVNQDEVMALASLMTYKCAIVNVPFGGGKGGIKINPKAHSTYELEKITRRYTSELVKKNFIGPGIDVPAPDYGTGEREMAWIVDTYQSLKPGEIDSAGCVTGKPVSQGGVRGRKEATGLGVFFGIREVCNMPDVMAKLGLTTGVVGKKVVVQGLGNVGYHSAKFFREHGANVVSIAEFEGAIYKEDGINEEELFQHRKATGSILNFPGATNLAKNTDALELACDILIPAALENVINGDNAPRVQAKIIGEAANGPLTPEADEVFAQKGTLVVPDMYLNAGGVTVSYFEWLKNLSHVRYGRMEKRFTENMNHHILSQLEDLTGKKVSDAERKFIEHGADEVDLVHSGLEETMITATREIMDIWKANPEIPDMRTAAYVCAINKVGTSYTELGIFP
;
A
#
# COMPACT_ATOMS: atom_id res chain seq x y z
N MET A 1 24.31 -0.98 -32.46
CA MET A 1 23.57 -1.74 -31.42
C MET A 1 22.59 -0.72 -30.80
N VAL A 2 21.31 -0.92 -30.96
CA VAL A 2 20.30 -0.10 -30.31
C VAL A 2 20.41 -0.46 -28.82
N GLU A 3 20.77 0.49 -27.98
CA GLU A 3 20.67 0.32 -26.52
C GLU A 3 19.24 -0.14 -26.24
N ALA A 4 19.10 -1.33 -25.64
CA ALA A 4 17.80 -1.81 -25.23
C ALA A 4 17.30 -0.81 -24.16
N HIS A 5 16.39 0.08 -24.54
CA HIS A 5 15.73 0.95 -23.58
C HIS A 5 15.04 0.05 -22.53
N TYR A 6 15.47 0.20 -21.27
CA TYR A 6 14.81 -0.48 -20.15
C TYR A 6 13.32 -0.10 -20.16
N SER A 7 12.44 -1.10 -20.26
CA SER A 7 10.98 -0.93 -20.14
C SER A 7 10.54 -1.52 -18.81
N PHE A 8 9.97 -0.69 -17.95
CA PHE A 8 9.44 -1.14 -16.68
C PHE A 8 8.20 -2.02 -16.88
N PHE A 9 7.37 -1.69 -17.86
CA PHE A 9 6.22 -2.52 -18.20
C PHE A 9 6.64 -3.93 -18.63
N HIS A 10 7.66 -4.04 -19.48
CA HIS A 10 8.19 -5.34 -19.88
C HIS A 10 8.73 -6.16 -18.69
N SER A 11 9.35 -5.52 -17.70
CA SER A 11 9.80 -6.21 -16.48
C SER A 11 8.64 -6.79 -15.67
N VAL A 12 7.50 -6.07 -15.61
CA VAL A 12 6.27 -6.58 -14.97
C VAL A 12 5.70 -7.75 -15.76
N GLU A 13 5.69 -7.67 -17.11
CA GLU A 13 5.26 -8.79 -17.96
C GLU A 13 6.13 -10.04 -17.76
N GLN A 14 7.44 -9.90 -17.63
CA GLN A 14 8.34 -11.04 -17.35
C GLN A 14 8.01 -11.73 -16.02
N SER A 15 7.70 -10.96 -14.97
CA SER A 15 7.28 -11.50 -13.68
C SER A 15 5.94 -12.23 -13.78
N PHE A 16 5.01 -11.68 -14.56
CA PHE A 16 3.74 -12.33 -14.87
C PHE A 16 3.97 -13.65 -15.62
N ASP A 17 4.77 -13.66 -16.68
CA ASP A 17 5.04 -14.84 -17.51
C ASP A 17 5.74 -15.95 -16.73
N LYS A 18 6.61 -15.59 -15.75
CA LYS A 18 7.20 -16.55 -14.80
C LYS A 18 6.12 -17.26 -13.99
N ALA A 19 5.16 -16.51 -13.45
CA ALA A 19 4.08 -17.05 -12.61
C ALA A 19 2.99 -17.77 -13.43
N ALA A 20 2.69 -17.30 -14.63
CA ALA A 20 1.68 -17.88 -15.52
C ALA A 20 1.93 -19.35 -15.83
N LYS A 21 3.19 -19.81 -15.82
CA LYS A 21 3.58 -21.22 -16.00
C LYS A 21 3.00 -22.17 -14.96
N PHE A 22 2.62 -21.65 -13.80
CA PHE A 22 2.03 -22.39 -12.68
C PHE A 22 0.50 -22.29 -12.66
N THR A 23 -0.10 -21.69 -13.70
CA THR A 23 -1.56 -21.57 -13.85
C THR A 23 -2.08 -22.50 -14.94
N LYS A 24 -3.41 -22.68 -14.99
CA LYS A 24 -4.07 -23.56 -15.99
C LYS A 24 -4.76 -22.77 -17.09
N TRP A 25 -4.54 -21.46 -17.16
CA TRP A 25 -5.20 -20.60 -18.11
C TRP A 25 -4.61 -20.74 -19.51
N GLU A 26 -5.47 -20.66 -20.51
CA GLU A 26 -5.03 -20.69 -21.90
C GLU A 26 -4.27 -19.41 -22.29
N LYS A 27 -3.42 -19.52 -23.29
CA LYS A 27 -2.55 -18.42 -23.72
C LYS A 27 -3.31 -17.15 -24.08
N GLY A 28 -4.45 -17.25 -24.77
CA GLY A 28 -5.25 -16.08 -25.16
C GLY A 28 -5.77 -15.29 -23.97
N LEU A 29 -6.20 -15.98 -22.90
CA LEU A 29 -6.65 -15.33 -21.66
C LEU A 29 -5.47 -14.70 -20.92
N LEU A 30 -4.31 -15.35 -20.87
CA LEU A 30 -3.10 -14.79 -20.25
C LEU A 30 -2.64 -13.51 -20.97
N GLU A 31 -2.69 -13.48 -22.31
CA GLU A 31 -2.40 -12.27 -23.08
C GLU A 31 -3.42 -11.15 -22.79
N GLN A 32 -4.71 -11.48 -22.64
CA GLN A 32 -5.73 -10.51 -22.23
C GLN A 32 -5.47 -9.93 -20.83
N ILE A 33 -5.03 -10.76 -19.87
CA ILE A 33 -4.74 -10.32 -18.50
C ILE A 33 -3.52 -9.40 -18.48
N LYS A 34 -2.53 -9.59 -19.35
CA LYS A 34 -1.34 -8.73 -19.45
C LYS A 34 -1.61 -7.38 -20.12
N ALA A 35 -2.54 -7.35 -21.06
CA ALA A 35 -2.78 -6.17 -21.89
C ALA A 35 -3.48 -5.05 -21.13
N CYS A 36 -3.01 -3.81 -21.28
CA CYS A 36 -3.76 -2.64 -20.83
C CYS A 36 -5.00 -2.44 -21.68
N ASN A 37 -6.19 -2.43 -21.05
CA ASN A 37 -7.45 -2.28 -21.77
C ASN A 37 -7.63 -0.90 -22.41
N SER A 38 -7.16 0.18 -21.72
CA SER A 38 -7.29 1.53 -22.22
C SER A 38 -6.12 2.41 -21.76
N ILE A 39 -5.58 3.20 -22.67
CA ILE A 39 -4.50 4.14 -22.43
C ILE A 39 -4.93 5.52 -22.94
N TYR A 40 -4.94 6.51 -22.05
CA TYR A 40 -5.20 7.88 -22.43
C TYR A 40 -3.96 8.74 -22.17
N SER A 41 -3.32 9.19 -23.24
CA SER A 41 -2.25 10.19 -23.24
C SER A 41 -2.81 11.54 -23.63
N MET A 42 -2.45 12.60 -22.92
CA MET A 42 -2.99 13.93 -23.12
C MET A 42 -1.92 15.00 -23.00
N LYS A 43 -2.09 16.08 -23.76
CA LYS A 43 -1.35 17.33 -23.61
C LYS A 43 -2.34 18.47 -23.52
N PHE A 44 -2.18 19.34 -22.53
CA PHE A 44 -3.09 20.44 -22.30
C PHE A 44 -2.35 21.72 -21.85
N PRO A 45 -2.80 22.91 -22.29
CA PRO A 45 -2.19 24.17 -21.89
C PRO A 45 -2.69 24.61 -20.52
N VAL A 46 -1.77 25.14 -19.71
CA VAL A 46 -2.07 25.81 -18.44
C VAL A 46 -1.40 27.17 -18.42
N LYS A 47 -2.14 28.22 -18.01
CA LYS A 47 -1.57 29.55 -17.82
C LYS A 47 -0.96 29.64 -16.42
N MET A 48 0.35 29.84 -16.35
CA MET A 48 1.12 29.96 -15.13
C MET A 48 0.91 31.30 -14.44
N ASP A 49 1.43 31.46 -13.23
CA ASP A 49 1.24 32.67 -12.42
C ASP A 49 1.94 33.89 -13.03
N ASP A 50 3.03 33.69 -13.76
CA ASP A 50 3.75 34.69 -14.51
C ASP A 50 3.12 35.03 -15.88
N GLY A 51 2.00 34.39 -16.22
CA GLY A 51 1.28 34.61 -17.48
C GLY A 51 1.73 33.74 -18.66
N ARG A 52 2.85 32.99 -18.55
CA ARG A 52 3.27 32.03 -19.58
C ARG A 52 2.22 30.95 -19.75
N ILE A 53 2.18 30.36 -20.94
CA ILE A 53 1.42 29.13 -21.20
C ILE A 53 2.41 27.98 -21.24
N GLU A 54 2.19 27.00 -20.36
CA GLU A 54 2.95 25.75 -20.35
C GLU A 54 2.07 24.62 -20.84
N VAL A 55 2.61 23.72 -21.67
CA VAL A 55 1.92 22.54 -22.16
C VAL A 55 2.29 21.36 -21.26
N ILE A 56 1.33 20.92 -20.49
CA ILE A 56 1.48 19.83 -19.53
C ILE A 56 1.14 18.50 -20.20
N GLU A 57 1.99 17.49 -19.96
CA GLU A 57 1.81 16.14 -20.44
C GLU A 57 1.29 15.25 -19.29
N GLY A 58 0.23 14.49 -19.56
CA GLY A 58 -0.38 13.61 -18.58
C GLY A 58 -0.88 12.29 -19.18
N TYR A 59 -1.02 11.30 -18.33
CA TYR A 59 -1.44 9.95 -18.68
C TYR A 59 -2.48 9.41 -17.70
N ARG A 60 -3.42 8.59 -18.20
CA ARG A 60 -4.26 7.70 -17.39
C ARG A 60 -4.38 6.37 -18.08
N VAL A 61 -4.05 5.28 -17.40
CA VAL A 61 -4.12 3.92 -17.91
C VAL A 61 -5.09 3.12 -17.05
N GLN A 62 -5.99 2.40 -17.71
CA GLN A 62 -6.85 1.37 -17.15
C GLN A 62 -6.32 0.04 -17.65
N HIS A 63 -5.60 -0.68 -16.78
CA HIS A 63 -4.95 -1.93 -17.18
C HIS A 63 -5.96 -3.04 -17.35
N SER A 64 -6.84 -3.26 -16.38
CA SER A 64 -7.82 -4.34 -16.47
C SER A 64 -9.19 -3.89 -15.98
N GLN A 65 -10.19 -4.14 -16.81
CA GLN A 65 -11.60 -3.89 -16.54
C GLN A 65 -12.36 -5.18 -16.18
N HIS A 66 -11.65 -6.24 -15.76
CA HIS A 66 -12.28 -7.48 -15.26
C HIS A 66 -13.20 -7.21 -14.07
N LYS A 67 -12.94 -6.13 -13.33
CA LYS A 67 -13.80 -5.51 -12.33
C LYS A 67 -13.74 -4.01 -12.48
N THR A 68 -14.85 -3.34 -12.24
CA THR A 68 -14.95 -1.88 -12.25
C THR A 68 -15.41 -1.37 -10.88
N PRO A 69 -14.96 -0.17 -10.49
CA PRO A 69 -14.10 0.75 -11.22
C PRO A 69 -12.63 0.31 -11.24
N CYS A 70 -11.83 0.85 -12.18
CA CYS A 70 -10.39 0.79 -12.09
C CYS A 70 -9.90 1.66 -10.92
N LYS A 71 -8.76 1.30 -10.31
CA LYS A 71 -8.24 1.97 -9.12
C LYS A 71 -6.74 2.16 -9.16
N GLY A 72 -6.26 3.36 -8.82
CA GLY A 72 -4.83 3.63 -8.66
C GLY A 72 -4.48 5.10 -8.60
N GLY A 73 -3.30 5.40 -8.06
CA GLY A 73 -2.82 6.75 -7.78
C GLY A 73 -2.55 7.61 -9.02
N ILE A 74 -2.37 8.91 -8.79
CA ILE A 74 -1.87 9.88 -9.76
C ILE A 74 -0.51 10.38 -9.26
N ARG A 75 0.55 10.18 -10.06
CA ARG A 75 1.92 10.57 -9.75
C ARG A 75 2.28 11.92 -10.40
N PHE A 76 2.91 12.81 -9.65
CA PHE A 76 3.54 14.02 -10.19
C PHE A 76 5.06 13.88 -10.12
N SER A 77 5.69 13.68 -11.27
CA SER A 77 7.14 13.50 -11.37
C SER A 77 7.62 13.80 -12.80
N MET A 78 8.84 14.28 -12.93
CA MET A 78 9.49 14.44 -14.24
C MET A 78 9.82 13.10 -14.93
N ALA A 79 9.87 12.01 -14.17
CA ALA A 79 10.09 10.65 -14.70
C ALA A 79 8.84 10.06 -15.37
N VAL A 80 7.65 10.61 -15.11
CA VAL A 80 6.38 10.10 -15.65
C VAL A 80 6.42 9.97 -17.17
N ASN A 81 6.15 8.78 -17.65
CA ASN A 81 5.98 8.44 -19.05
C ASN A 81 4.93 7.31 -19.19
N GLN A 82 4.54 6.98 -20.43
CA GLN A 82 3.50 5.99 -20.68
C GLN A 82 3.89 4.59 -20.19
N ASP A 83 5.12 4.16 -20.40
CA ASP A 83 5.62 2.83 -19.99
C ASP A 83 5.54 2.64 -18.47
N GLU A 84 6.00 3.65 -17.70
CA GLU A 84 5.91 3.64 -16.23
C GLU A 84 4.45 3.55 -15.76
N VAL A 85 3.55 4.35 -16.37
CA VAL A 85 2.15 4.37 -15.97
C VAL A 85 1.45 3.05 -16.31
N MET A 86 1.78 2.42 -17.44
CA MET A 86 1.29 1.07 -17.81
C MET A 86 1.76 0.02 -16.79
N ALA A 87 3.04 -0.01 -16.46
CA ALA A 87 3.62 -0.91 -15.47
C ALA A 87 2.90 -0.80 -14.12
N LEU A 88 2.77 0.42 -13.62
CA LEU A 88 2.13 0.69 -12.34
C LEU A 88 0.62 0.36 -12.34
N ALA A 89 -0.07 0.53 -13.47
CA ALA A 89 -1.48 0.14 -13.61
C ALA A 89 -1.65 -1.39 -13.57
N SER A 90 -0.73 -2.15 -14.19
CA SER A 90 -0.70 -3.62 -14.14
C SER A 90 -0.51 -4.11 -12.71
N LEU A 91 0.48 -3.57 -12.00
CA LEU A 91 0.74 -3.88 -10.59
C LEU A 91 -0.48 -3.57 -9.71
N MET A 92 -1.24 -2.51 -10.02
CA MET A 92 -2.49 -2.22 -9.31
C MET A 92 -3.55 -3.28 -9.53
N THR A 93 -3.70 -3.84 -10.75
CA THR A 93 -4.61 -4.95 -11.02
C THR A 93 -4.27 -6.15 -10.13
N TYR A 94 -3.01 -6.56 -10.13
CA TYR A 94 -2.57 -7.74 -9.36
C TYR A 94 -2.70 -7.49 -7.87
N LYS A 95 -2.31 -6.31 -7.38
CA LYS A 95 -2.47 -5.92 -5.98
C LYS A 95 -3.93 -5.98 -5.52
N CYS A 96 -4.86 -5.37 -6.27
CA CYS A 96 -6.28 -5.39 -5.95
C CYS A 96 -6.85 -6.83 -5.94
N ALA A 97 -6.44 -7.66 -6.91
CA ALA A 97 -6.87 -9.05 -6.97
C ALA A 97 -6.38 -9.86 -5.77
N ILE A 98 -5.10 -9.71 -5.37
CA ILE A 98 -4.53 -10.42 -4.21
C ILE A 98 -5.34 -10.16 -2.94
N VAL A 99 -5.64 -8.90 -2.65
CA VAL A 99 -6.36 -8.51 -1.42
C VAL A 99 -7.89 -8.52 -1.57
N ASN A 100 -8.42 -9.14 -2.61
CA ASN A 100 -9.86 -9.31 -2.86
C ASN A 100 -10.66 -8.00 -2.87
N VAL A 101 -10.05 -6.85 -3.17
CA VAL A 101 -10.84 -5.63 -3.40
C VAL A 101 -11.40 -5.63 -4.81
N PRO A 102 -12.68 -5.26 -5.02
CA PRO A 102 -13.38 -5.43 -6.29
C PRO A 102 -13.03 -4.33 -7.30
N PHE A 103 -11.74 -4.10 -7.53
CA PHE A 103 -11.23 -3.10 -8.45
C PHE A 103 -10.42 -3.70 -9.58
N GLY A 104 -10.56 -3.14 -10.77
CA GLY A 104 -9.55 -3.24 -11.80
C GLY A 104 -8.33 -2.35 -11.48
N GLY A 105 -7.26 -2.50 -12.23
CA GLY A 105 -6.06 -1.68 -12.04
C GLY A 105 -6.08 -0.42 -12.91
N GLY A 106 -5.77 0.71 -12.31
CA GLY A 106 -5.55 1.96 -13.01
C GLY A 106 -4.35 2.73 -12.45
N LYS A 107 -3.79 3.60 -13.26
CA LYS A 107 -2.73 4.52 -12.84
C LYS A 107 -2.76 5.79 -13.67
N GLY A 108 -2.41 6.91 -13.05
CA GLY A 108 -2.24 8.18 -13.72
C GLY A 108 -0.90 8.82 -13.39
N GLY A 109 -0.50 9.77 -14.23
CA GLY A 109 0.67 10.56 -13.96
C GLY A 109 0.66 11.86 -14.75
N ILE A 110 1.30 12.89 -14.18
CA ILE A 110 1.56 14.17 -14.82
C ILE A 110 3.06 14.42 -14.77
N LYS A 111 3.64 14.73 -15.91
CA LYS A 111 5.08 14.97 -16.06
C LYS A 111 5.42 16.40 -15.63
N ILE A 112 5.53 16.63 -14.33
CA ILE A 112 5.90 17.91 -13.73
C ILE A 112 6.79 17.70 -12.51
N ASN A 113 7.57 18.73 -12.17
CA ASN A 113 8.23 18.85 -10.87
C ASN A 113 7.32 19.63 -9.92
N PRO A 114 6.61 18.98 -8.97
CA PRO A 114 5.68 19.70 -8.11
C PRO A 114 6.34 20.77 -7.23
N LYS A 115 7.65 20.63 -6.94
CA LYS A 115 8.40 21.63 -6.15
C LYS A 115 8.74 22.91 -6.93
N ALA A 116 8.64 22.87 -8.26
CA ALA A 116 8.89 24.02 -9.13
C ALA A 116 7.64 24.86 -9.42
N HIS A 117 6.49 24.44 -8.94
CA HIS A 117 5.20 25.09 -9.16
C HIS A 117 4.61 25.63 -7.86
N SER A 118 3.91 26.76 -7.94
CA SER A 118 3.13 27.28 -6.83
C SER A 118 1.94 26.36 -6.54
N THR A 119 1.37 26.46 -5.34
CA THR A 119 0.14 25.74 -5.00
C THR A 119 -1.00 26.07 -5.96
N TYR A 120 -1.06 27.31 -6.43
CA TYR A 120 -2.09 27.79 -7.35
C TYR A 120 -1.92 27.19 -8.76
N GLU A 121 -0.68 27.05 -9.21
CA GLU A 121 -0.36 26.37 -10.48
C GLU A 121 -0.68 24.88 -10.41
N LEU A 122 -0.31 24.21 -9.31
CA LEU A 122 -0.66 22.78 -9.08
C LEU A 122 -2.18 22.57 -9.06
N GLU A 123 -2.94 23.49 -8.49
CA GLU A 123 -4.41 23.45 -8.52
C GLU A 123 -4.94 23.53 -9.95
N LYS A 124 -4.47 24.51 -10.74
CA LYS A 124 -4.87 24.67 -12.15
C LYS A 124 -4.55 23.41 -12.97
N ILE A 125 -3.35 22.86 -12.81
CA ILE A 125 -2.89 21.65 -13.50
C ILE A 125 -3.79 20.45 -13.13
N THR A 126 -4.05 20.24 -11.83
CA THR A 126 -4.86 19.13 -11.34
C THR A 126 -6.30 19.23 -11.82
N ARG A 127 -6.91 20.43 -11.74
CA ARG A 127 -8.27 20.66 -12.21
C ARG A 127 -8.40 20.49 -13.73
N ARG A 128 -7.39 20.95 -14.48
CA ARG A 128 -7.38 20.76 -15.92
C ARG A 128 -7.23 19.30 -16.31
N TYR A 129 -6.32 18.56 -15.70
CA TYR A 129 -6.17 17.12 -15.88
C TYR A 129 -7.49 16.38 -15.58
N THR A 130 -8.14 16.71 -14.46
CA THR A 130 -9.44 16.12 -14.11
C THR A 130 -10.50 16.41 -15.17
N SER A 131 -10.56 17.63 -15.70
CA SER A 131 -11.48 18.00 -16.79
C SER A 131 -11.26 17.15 -18.05
N GLU A 132 -9.98 16.90 -18.42
CA GLU A 132 -9.67 16.04 -19.56
C GLU A 132 -10.12 14.58 -19.31
N LEU A 133 -9.95 14.06 -18.09
CA LEU A 133 -10.44 12.72 -17.72
C LEU A 133 -11.98 12.63 -17.79
N VAL A 134 -12.69 13.65 -17.27
CA VAL A 134 -14.16 13.71 -17.32
C VAL A 134 -14.68 13.70 -18.75
N LYS A 135 -14.08 14.51 -19.64
CA LYS A 135 -14.46 14.57 -21.07
C LYS A 135 -14.33 13.24 -21.79
N LYS A 136 -13.41 12.40 -21.39
CA LYS A 136 -13.12 11.10 -22.02
C LYS A 136 -13.69 9.92 -21.25
N ASN A 137 -14.42 10.17 -20.18
CA ASN A 137 -14.99 9.13 -19.32
C ASN A 137 -13.92 8.21 -18.70
N PHE A 138 -12.79 8.80 -18.28
CA PHE A 138 -11.66 8.14 -17.61
C PHE A 138 -11.59 8.43 -16.11
N ILE A 139 -12.68 8.91 -15.51
CA ILE A 139 -12.84 9.13 -14.08
C ILE A 139 -14.33 9.04 -13.72
N GLY A 140 -14.63 8.48 -12.56
CA GLY A 140 -15.97 8.38 -12.03
C GLY A 140 -16.10 7.23 -11.04
N PRO A 141 -17.08 7.28 -10.12
CA PRO A 141 -17.20 6.28 -9.04
C PRO A 141 -17.40 4.85 -9.54
N GLY A 142 -17.99 4.65 -10.71
CA GLY A 142 -18.19 3.34 -11.34
C GLY A 142 -17.22 3.01 -12.49
N ILE A 143 -16.29 3.91 -12.83
CA ILE A 143 -15.44 3.80 -14.01
C ILE A 143 -13.97 3.66 -13.62
N ASP A 144 -13.43 4.69 -12.98
CA ASP A 144 -12.03 4.77 -12.58
C ASP A 144 -11.87 5.78 -11.44
N VAL A 145 -11.29 5.32 -10.34
CA VAL A 145 -11.20 6.05 -9.07
C VAL A 145 -9.74 6.32 -8.72
N PRO A 146 -9.22 7.52 -9.04
CA PRO A 146 -7.89 7.94 -8.65
C PRO A 146 -7.67 7.96 -7.13
N ALA A 147 -6.39 8.04 -6.75
CA ALA A 147 -5.92 8.15 -5.37
C ALA A 147 -4.61 8.95 -5.33
N PRO A 148 -4.10 9.33 -4.14
CA PRO A 148 -2.76 9.90 -4.02
C PRO A 148 -1.67 8.92 -4.42
N ASP A 149 -0.55 9.46 -4.92
CA ASP A 149 0.71 8.76 -5.16
C ASP A 149 1.88 9.76 -4.96
N TYR A 150 3.07 9.43 -5.42
CA TYR A 150 4.22 10.32 -5.30
C TYR A 150 3.93 11.71 -5.91
N GLY A 151 4.22 12.75 -5.13
CA GLY A 151 4.00 14.16 -5.53
C GLY A 151 2.55 14.65 -5.40
N THR A 152 1.60 13.83 -4.94
CA THR A 152 0.20 14.21 -4.69
C THR A 152 -0.26 13.79 -3.30
N GLY A 153 -1.32 14.42 -2.79
CA GLY A 153 -1.87 14.15 -1.47
C GLY A 153 -3.38 14.48 -1.38
N GLU A 154 -3.84 14.63 -0.16
CA GLU A 154 -5.24 14.94 0.15
C GLU A 154 -5.71 16.24 -0.55
N ARG A 155 -4.82 17.21 -0.69
CA ARG A 155 -5.09 18.50 -1.33
C ARG A 155 -5.46 18.34 -2.80
N GLU A 156 -4.66 17.59 -3.56
CA GLU A 156 -4.92 17.30 -4.97
C GLU A 156 -6.21 16.50 -5.14
N MET A 157 -6.47 15.55 -4.24
CA MET A 157 -7.71 14.75 -4.26
C MET A 157 -8.94 15.61 -3.97
N ALA A 158 -8.83 16.62 -3.10
CA ALA A 158 -9.89 17.59 -2.87
C ALA A 158 -10.21 18.40 -4.15
N TRP A 159 -9.19 18.86 -4.89
CA TRP A 159 -9.39 19.56 -6.17
C TRP A 159 -10.01 18.66 -7.25
N ILE A 160 -9.67 17.37 -7.25
CA ILE A 160 -10.26 16.39 -8.18
C ILE A 160 -11.76 16.23 -7.90
N VAL A 161 -12.16 15.97 -6.64
CA VAL A 161 -13.57 15.74 -6.32
C VAL A 161 -14.41 16.99 -6.60
N ASP A 162 -13.92 18.17 -6.23
CA ASP A 162 -14.61 19.43 -6.47
C ASP A 162 -14.79 19.70 -7.99
N THR A 163 -13.75 19.46 -8.78
CA THR A 163 -13.81 19.61 -10.25
C THR A 163 -14.80 18.61 -10.86
N TYR A 164 -14.75 17.35 -10.41
CA TYR A 164 -15.66 16.32 -10.89
C TYR A 164 -17.12 16.69 -10.59
N GLN A 165 -17.42 17.08 -9.36
CA GLN A 165 -18.76 17.48 -8.93
C GLN A 165 -19.28 18.70 -9.70
N SER A 166 -18.41 19.65 -9.98
CA SER A 166 -18.76 20.83 -10.80
C SER A 166 -19.12 20.48 -12.24
N LEU A 167 -18.47 19.46 -12.81
CA LEU A 167 -18.68 19.01 -14.20
C LEU A 167 -19.78 17.95 -14.34
N LYS A 168 -20.16 17.28 -13.25
CA LYS A 168 -21.19 16.23 -13.18
C LYS A 168 -22.24 16.56 -12.11
N PRO A 169 -22.94 17.72 -12.23
CA PRO A 169 -23.93 18.11 -11.22
C PRO A 169 -25.07 17.08 -11.20
N GLY A 170 -25.52 16.73 -9.99
CA GLY A 170 -26.62 15.79 -9.78
C GLY A 170 -26.20 14.31 -9.72
N GLU A 171 -24.95 13.96 -9.93
CA GLU A 171 -24.46 12.61 -9.69
C GLU A 171 -24.30 12.36 -8.19
N ILE A 172 -25.19 11.54 -7.62
CA ILE A 172 -25.29 11.34 -6.16
C ILE A 172 -24.03 10.72 -5.56
N ASP A 173 -23.37 9.80 -6.31
CA ASP A 173 -22.18 9.08 -5.88
C ASP A 173 -20.87 9.81 -6.21
N SER A 174 -20.96 11.04 -6.68
CA SER A 174 -19.82 11.83 -7.17
C SER A 174 -18.64 11.92 -6.18
N ALA A 175 -18.89 11.87 -4.87
CA ALA A 175 -17.86 11.83 -3.85
C ALA A 175 -16.97 10.57 -3.93
N GLY A 176 -17.48 9.48 -4.53
CA GLY A 176 -16.76 8.22 -4.78
C GLY A 176 -15.80 8.28 -5.97
N CYS A 177 -15.76 9.37 -6.74
CA CYS A 177 -14.92 9.49 -7.95
C CYS A 177 -13.40 9.49 -7.65
N VAL A 178 -12.99 9.67 -6.40
CA VAL A 178 -11.59 9.72 -5.96
C VAL A 178 -11.49 9.33 -4.48
N THR A 179 -10.39 8.71 -4.08
CA THR A 179 -10.10 8.39 -2.68
C THR A 179 -8.82 9.08 -2.19
N GLY A 180 -8.63 9.13 -0.86
CA GLY A 180 -7.53 9.87 -0.25
C GLY A 180 -7.84 11.35 -0.09
N LYS A 181 -9.11 11.69 -0.02
CA LYS A 181 -9.60 13.03 0.28
C LYS A 181 -9.36 13.39 1.75
N PRO A 182 -9.32 14.69 2.10
CA PRO A 182 -9.43 15.11 3.48
C PRO A 182 -10.67 14.50 4.15
N VAL A 183 -10.59 14.19 5.44
CA VAL A 183 -11.72 13.61 6.20
C VAL A 183 -12.95 14.51 6.14
N SER A 184 -12.75 15.84 6.15
CA SER A 184 -13.82 16.84 5.99
C SER A 184 -14.54 16.77 4.64
N GLN A 185 -13.91 16.22 3.62
CA GLN A 185 -14.42 16.06 2.24
C GLN A 185 -14.84 14.62 1.93
N GLY A 186 -15.15 13.82 2.94
CA GLY A 186 -15.58 12.43 2.76
C GLY A 186 -14.46 11.39 2.77
N GLY A 187 -13.22 11.79 3.11
CA GLY A 187 -12.13 10.86 3.35
C GLY A 187 -12.40 9.96 4.56
N VAL A 188 -11.68 8.86 4.65
CA VAL A 188 -11.79 7.87 5.74
C VAL A 188 -10.68 8.06 6.76
N ARG A 189 -11.00 7.88 8.05
CA ARG A 189 -10.01 7.79 9.13
C ARG A 189 -9.26 6.45 9.04
N GLY A 190 -8.04 6.39 9.59
CA GLY A 190 -7.22 5.17 9.54
C GLY A 190 -6.41 5.01 8.24
N ARG A 191 -6.57 5.91 7.25
CA ARG A 191 -5.84 5.82 5.99
C ARG A 191 -4.34 6.13 6.12
N LYS A 192 -3.99 7.06 7.00
CA LYS A 192 -2.61 7.50 7.16
C LYS A 192 -1.69 6.35 7.57
N GLU A 193 -2.11 5.57 8.53
CA GLU A 193 -1.39 4.41 9.05
C GLU A 193 -1.59 3.11 8.25
N ALA A 194 -2.57 3.06 7.35
CA ALA A 194 -3.05 1.84 6.71
C ALA A 194 -1.97 0.99 6.05
N THR A 195 -1.00 1.60 5.37
CA THR A 195 0.06 0.84 4.70
C THR A 195 1.01 0.21 5.73
N GLY A 196 1.47 0.99 6.73
CA GLY A 196 2.33 0.49 7.80
C GLY A 196 1.65 -0.56 8.67
N LEU A 197 0.36 -0.39 8.96
CA LEU A 197 -0.44 -1.36 9.70
C LEU A 197 -0.63 -2.65 8.89
N GLY A 198 -0.89 -2.54 7.58
CA GLY A 198 -0.98 -3.68 6.67
C GLY A 198 0.33 -4.47 6.61
N VAL A 199 1.48 -3.78 6.55
CA VAL A 199 2.81 -4.40 6.64
C VAL A 199 2.95 -5.20 7.95
N PHE A 200 2.56 -4.62 9.06
CA PHE A 200 2.57 -5.30 10.36
C PHE A 200 1.67 -6.55 10.34
N PHE A 201 0.42 -6.45 9.90
CA PHE A 201 -0.51 -7.58 9.86
C PHE A 201 0.01 -8.72 8.98
N GLY A 202 0.53 -8.40 7.79
CA GLY A 202 1.08 -9.41 6.88
C GLY A 202 2.29 -10.15 7.47
N ILE A 203 3.24 -9.43 8.02
CA ILE A 203 4.42 -10.04 8.66
C ILE A 203 4.02 -10.81 9.93
N ARG A 204 3.11 -10.28 10.74
CA ARG A 204 2.60 -10.96 11.93
C ARG A 204 1.96 -12.30 11.56
N GLU A 205 1.12 -12.35 10.52
CA GLU A 205 0.49 -13.59 10.09
C GLU A 205 1.52 -14.62 9.61
N VAL A 206 2.52 -14.20 8.85
CA VAL A 206 3.65 -15.08 8.47
C VAL A 206 4.40 -15.57 9.71
N CYS A 207 4.68 -14.72 10.69
CA CYS A 207 5.35 -15.09 11.93
C CYS A 207 4.51 -16.04 12.79
N ASN A 208 3.20 -16.08 12.65
CA ASN A 208 2.31 -17.00 13.35
C ASN A 208 2.27 -18.41 12.73
N MET A 209 2.94 -18.66 11.60
CA MET A 209 2.98 -19.97 10.94
C MET A 209 4.14 -20.82 11.48
N PRO A 210 3.89 -21.88 12.28
CA PRO A 210 4.95 -22.64 12.94
C PRO A 210 5.92 -23.32 11.97
N ASP A 211 5.41 -23.83 10.86
CA ASP A 211 6.21 -24.51 9.82
C ASP A 211 7.15 -23.54 9.08
N VAL A 212 6.72 -22.30 8.87
CA VAL A 212 7.55 -21.25 8.26
C VAL A 212 8.62 -20.80 9.25
N MET A 213 8.24 -20.52 10.50
CA MET A 213 9.19 -20.10 11.52
C MET A 213 10.23 -21.18 11.83
N ALA A 214 9.85 -22.44 11.89
CA ALA A 214 10.79 -23.53 12.08
C ALA A 214 11.87 -23.63 10.97
N LYS A 215 11.47 -23.42 9.71
CA LYS A 215 12.42 -23.38 8.57
C LYS A 215 13.42 -22.23 8.67
N LEU A 216 13.00 -21.09 9.22
CA LEU A 216 13.83 -19.90 9.40
C LEU A 216 14.65 -19.94 10.70
N GLY A 217 14.47 -20.96 11.55
CA GLY A 217 15.10 -21.04 12.88
C GLY A 217 14.60 -19.97 13.85
N LEU A 218 13.33 -19.54 13.72
CA LEU A 218 12.70 -18.54 14.54
C LEU A 218 11.56 -19.11 15.38
N THR A 219 11.25 -18.44 16.49
CA THR A 219 10.04 -18.71 17.29
C THR A 219 8.80 -18.12 16.61
N THR A 220 7.62 -18.67 16.88
CA THR A 220 6.34 -18.11 16.41
C THR A 220 6.04 -16.76 17.07
N GLY A 221 5.26 -15.91 16.37
CA GLY A 221 4.87 -14.59 16.82
C GLY A 221 5.94 -13.52 16.58
N VAL A 222 5.61 -12.26 16.84
CA VAL A 222 6.50 -11.11 16.63
C VAL A 222 7.21 -10.65 17.91
N VAL A 223 6.75 -11.11 19.08
CA VAL A 223 7.28 -10.67 20.38
C VAL A 223 8.77 -11.00 20.49
N GLY A 224 9.56 -10.01 20.86
CA GLY A 224 11.02 -10.13 21.05
C GLY A 224 11.85 -10.19 19.76
N LYS A 225 11.23 -10.23 18.58
CA LYS A 225 11.97 -10.23 17.31
C LYS A 225 12.65 -8.89 17.06
N LYS A 226 13.90 -8.95 16.60
CA LYS A 226 14.65 -7.75 16.19
C LYS A 226 14.19 -7.28 14.80
N VAL A 227 13.73 -6.04 14.74
CA VAL A 227 13.22 -5.42 13.52
C VAL A 227 14.10 -4.24 13.12
N VAL A 228 14.45 -4.17 11.86
CA VAL A 228 15.13 -3.03 11.22
C VAL A 228 14.19 -2.40 10.22
N VAL A 229 14.04 -1.08 10.27
CA VAL A 229 13.17 -0.32 9.36
C VAL A 229 13.99 0.68 8.55
N GLN A 230 13.89 0.65 7.24
CA GLN A 230 14.45 1.69 6.37
C GLN A 230 13.35 2.66 5.96
N GLY A 231 13.55 3.94 6.29
CA GLY A 231 12.59 5.00 6.07
C GLY A 231 11.80 5.34 7.35
N LEU A 232 11.69 6.63 7.66
CA LEU A 232 10.87 7.17 8.75
C LEU A 232 9.76 8.09 8.17
N GLY A 233 9.36 7.81 6.92
CA GLY A 233 8.19 8.38 6.30
C GLY A 233 6.91 7.74 6.83
N ASN A 234 5.78 8.02 6.17
CA ASN A 234 4.48 7.52 6.63
C ASN A 234 4.44 6.00 6.85
N VAL A 235 4.98 5.21 5.91
CA VAL A 235 4.94 3.75 5.98
C VAL A 235 5.88 3.22 7.05
N GLY A 236 7.15 3.66 7.04
CA GLY A 236 8.15 3.15 7.99
C GLY A 236 7.86 3.53 9.43
N TYR A 237 7.42 4.78 9.67
CA TYR A 237 7.00 5.22 11.00
C TYR A 237 5.88 4.33 11.58
N HIS A 238 4.79 4.13 10.82
CA HIS A 238 3.68 3.32 11.32
C HIS A 238 4.02 1.83 11.40
N SER A 239 4.86 1.30 10.50
CA SER A 239 5.37 -0.07 10.64
C SER A 239 6.16 -0.22 11.95
N ALA A 240 7.15 0.65 12.21
CA ALA A 240 7.92 0.63 13.44
C ALA A 240 7.02 0.71 14.69
N LYS A 241 6.03 1.62 14.67
CA LYS A 241 5.06 1.78 15.75
C LYS A 241 4.32 0.48 16.05
N PHE A 242 3.69 -0.13 15.04
CA PHE A 242 2.87 -1.32 15.28
C PHE A 242 3.72 -2.54 15.67
N PHE A 243 4.93 -2.69 15.14
CA PHE A 243 5.84 -3.73 15.60
C PHE A 243 6.20 -3.55 17.08
N ARG A 244 6.57 -2.34 17.50
CA ARG A 244 6.92 -2.05 18.90
C ARG A 244 5.73 -2.23 19.84
N GLU A 245 4.56 -1.72 19.48
CA GLU A 245 3.33 -1.84 20.28
C GLU A 245 2.92 -3.32 20.51
N HIS A 246 3.33 -4.22 19.63
CA HIS A 246 3.07 -5.66 19.74
C HIS A 246 4.28 -6.45 20.23
N GLY A 247 5.24 -5.79 20.86
CA GLY A 247 6.32 -6.42 21.60
C GLY A 247 7.53 -6.85 20.78
N ALA A 248 7.63 -6.46 19.52
CA ALA A 248 8.87 -6.59 18.76
C ALA A 248 9.88 -5.51 19.18
N ASN A 249 11.16 -5.77 18.97
CA ASN A 249 12.24 -4.85 19.28
C ASN A 249 12.74 -4.16 18.00
N VAL A 250 12.38 -2.90 17.79
CA VAL A 250 12.85 -2.09 16.66
C VAL A 250 14.24 -1.57 16.95
N VAL A 251 15.26 -2.31 16.53
CA VAL A 251 16.67 -2.04 16.91
C VAL A 251 17.38 -1.02 16.02
N SER A 252 16.88 -0.76 14.80
CA SER A 252 17.50 0.21 13.89
C SER A 252 16.45 0.88 13.02
N ILE A 253 16.66 2.18 12.79
CA ILE A 253 15.91 2.96 11.79
C ILE A 253 16.93 3.70 10.93
N ALA A 254 16.74 3.64 9.60
CA ALA A 254 17.56 4.33 8.61
C ALA A 254 16.74 5.38 7.85
N GLU A 255 17.36 6.50 7.54
CA GLU A 255 16.83 7.57 6.69
C GLU A 255 17.93 8.08 5.73
N PHE A 256 17.56 9.01 4.83
CA PHE A 256 18.54 9.54 3.87
C PHE A 256 19.72 10.24 4.54
N GLU A 257 19.50 10.85 5.70
CA GLU A 257 20.54 11.54 6.46
C GLU A 257 21.46 10.60 7.25
N GLY A 258 21.10 9.32 7.44
CA GLY A 258 21.90 8.32 8.15
C GLY A 258 21.08 7.19 8.75
N ALA A 259 21.70 6.41 9.62
CA ALA A 259 21.02 5.33 10.35
C ALA A 259 21.49 5.30 11.80
N ILE A 260 20.62 4.79 12.69
CA ILE A 260 20.88 4.62 14.11
C ILE A 260 20.58 3.20 14.56
N TYR A 261 21.32 2.74 15.55
CA TYR A 261 21.15 1.44 16.21
C TYR A 261 21.01 1.60 17.72
N LYS A 262 20.06 0.87 18.32
CA LYS A 262 19.87 0.79 19.76
C LYS A 262 19.40 -0.61 20.14
N GLU A 263 20.22 -1.36 20.90
CA GLU A 263 19.95 -2.76 21.25
C GLU A 263 18.64 -2.93 22.01
N ASP A 264 18.32 -2.01 22.94
CA ASP A 264 17.12 -2.05 23.75
C ASP A 264 15.85 -1.55 23.02
N GLY A 265 15.99 -1.20 21.73
CA GLY A 265 14.92 -0.72 20.89
C GLY A 265 14.77 0.80 20.85
N ILE A 266 14.20 1.24 19.75
CA ILE A 266 13.93 2.64 19.41
C ILE A 266 12.43 2.90 19.59
N ASN A 267 12.09 3.97 20.30
CA ASN A 267 10.75 4.54 20.28
C ASN A 267 10.63 5.46 19.06
N GLU A 268 9.81 5.09 18.11
CA GLU A 268 9.66 5.80 16.84
C GLU A 268 9.04 7.19 17.01
N GLU A 269 8.16 7.40 18.00
CA GLU A 269 7.58 8.71 18.28
C GLU A 269 8.62 9.68 18.86
N GLU A 270 9.43 9.22 19.83
CA GLU A 270 10.53 10.01 20.38
C GLU A 270 11.54 10.35 19.29
N LEU A 271 11.87 9.40 18.41
CA LEU A 271 12.75 9.61 17.28
C LEU A 271 12.17 10.61 16.27
N PHE A 272 10.87 10.52 15.99
CA PHE A 272 10.18 11.46 15.10
C PHE A 272 10.21 12.89 15.65
N GLN A 273 9.98 13.06 16.95
CA GLN A 273 10.08 14.37 17.61
C GLN A 273 11.53 14.89 17.63
N HIS A 274 12.51 14.02 17.88
CA HIS A 274 13.92 14.36 17.78
C HIS A 274 14.27 14.87 16.36
N ARG A 275 13.87 14.12 15.32
CA ARG A 275 14.08 14.52 13.91
C ARG A 275 13.41 15.85 13.60
N LYS A 276 12.21 16.09 14.10
CA LYS A 276 11.50 17.36 13.91
C LYS A 276 12.22 18.53 14.56
N ALA A 277 12.83 18.32 15.71
CA ALA A 277 13.55 19.34 16.46
C ALA A 277 14.96 19.62 15.89
N THR A 278 15.67 18.59 15.41
CA THR A 278 17.07 18.67 15.00
C THR A 278 17.29 18.65 13.48
N GLY A 279 16.29 18.24 12.72
CA GLY A 279 16.39 18.03 11.25
C GLY A 279 17.00 16.67 10.87
N SER A 280 17.35 15.79 11.82
CA SER A 280 18.01 14.51 11.55
C SER A 280 17.65 13.46 12.60
N ILE A 281 17.71 12.16 12.20
CA ILE A 281 17.62 11.04 13.15
C ILE A 281 18.94 10.78 13.89
N LEU A 282 20.03 11.33 13.39
CA LEU A 282 21.35 11.11 14.00
C LEU A 282 21.47 11.75 15.39
N ASN A 283 22.33 11.18 16.22
CA ASN A 283 22.55 11.59 17.60
C ASN A 283 21.28 11.46 18.48
N PHE A 284 20.39 10.55 18.15
CA PHE A 284 19.26 10.21 19.00
C PHE A 284 19.76 9.66 20.36
N PRO A 285 19.23 10.13 21.49
CA PRO A 285 19.73 9.75 22.81
C PRO A 285 19.73 8.24 23.06
N GLY A 286 20.88 7.70 23.48
CA GLY A 286 21.06 6.28 23.75
C GLY A 286 21.19 5.38 22.52
N ALA A 287 21.23 5.93 21.32
CA ALA A 287 21.49 5.20 20.09
C ALA A 287 22.89 5.49 19.54
N THR A 288 23.44 4.54 18.81
CA THR A 288 24.70 4.66 18.07
C THR A 288 24.42 5.00 16.60
N ASN A 289 25.09 6.02 16.07
CA ASN A 289 25.02 6.32 14.63
C ASN A 289 25.81 5.26 13.84
N LEU A 290 25.24 4.76 12.77
CA LEU A 290 25.93 3.89 11.81
C LEU A 290 26.74 4.75 10.81
N ALA A 291 27.78 4.16 10.23
CA ALA A 291 28.68 4.89 9.31
C ALA A 291 27.96 5.34 8.03
N LYS A 292 27.04 4.51 7.54
CA LYS A 292 26.19 4.79 6.35
C LYS A 292 24.75 4.38 6.65
N ASN A 293 23.81 5.04 5.97
CA ASN A 293 22.39 4.67 6.07
C ASN A 293 22.12 3.24 5.56
N THR A 294 22.88 2.77 4.57
CA THR A 294 22.79 1.42 4.01
C THR A 294 23.27 0.33 4.96
N ASP A 295 24.13 0.66 5.94
CA ASP A 295 24.65 -0.32 6.89
C ASP A 295 23.52 -0.93 7.75
N ALA A 296 22.43 -0.20 7.94
CA ALA A 296 21.25 -0.73 8.64
C ALA A 296 20.62 -1.94 7.92
N LEU A 297 20.69 -2.00 6.60
CA LEU A 297 20.14 -3.11 5.82
C LEU A 297 20.92 -4.42 6.05
N GLU A 298 22.19 -4.32 6.45
CA GLU A 298 23.11 -5.44 6.63
C GLU A 298 23.21 -5.91 8.09
N LEU A 299 22.48 -5.25 9.01
CA LEU A 299 22.46 -5.65 10.42
C LEU A 299 21.83 -7.02 10.62
N ALA A 300 22.35 -7.75 11.61
CA ALA A 300 21.74 -8.99 12.07
C ALA A 300 20.37 -8.70 12.72
N CYS A 301 19.30 -9.15 12.07
CA CYS A 301 17.94 -8.98 12.56
C CYS A 301 17.05 -10.15 12.09
N ASP A 302 15.89 -10.28 12.72
CA ASP A 302 14.89 -11.27 12.31
C ASP A 302 14.08 -10.75 11.12
N ILE A 303 13.70 -9.47 11.15
CA ILE A 303 12.81 -8.83 10.19
C ILE A 303 13.43 -7.53 9.68
N LEU A 304 13.54 -7.39 8.37
CA LEU A 304 13.95 -6.15 7.70
C LEU A 304 12.77 -5.58 6.91
N ILE A 305 12.46 -4.30 7.13
CA ILE A 305 11.35 -3.57 6.47
C ILE A 305 11.90 -2.41 5.63
N PRO A 306 12.21 -2.62 4.35
CA PRO A 306 12.54 -1.54 3.43
C PRO A 306 11.26 -0.77 3.08
N ALA A 307 11.13 0.47 3.59
CA ALA A 307 9.95 1.32 3.47
C ALA A 307 10.25 2.70 2.86
N ALA A 308 11.35 2.84 2.11
CA ALA A 308 11.79 4.12 1.55
C ALA A 308 11.75 4.14 0.02
N LEU A 309 12.75 3.58 -0.63
CA LEU A 309 12.98 3.70 -2.06
C LEU A 309 13.04 2.34 -2.77
N GLU A 310 12.89 2.38 -4.08
CA GLU A 310 13.11 1.24 -4.97
C GLU A 310 14.59 0.87 -5.08
N ASN A 311 14.87 -0.41 -5.39
CA ASN A 311 16.21 -0.96 -5.68
C ASN A 311 17.27 -0.73 -4.59
N VAL A 312 16.85 -0.55 -3.34
CA VAL A 312 17.78 -0.33 -2.21
C VAL A 312 18.53 -1.60 -1.81
N ILE A 313 17.96 -2.77 -2.10
CA ILE A 313 18.59 -4.08 -1.95
C ILE A 313 18.79 -4.65 -3.35
N ASN A 314 20.04 -4.87 -3.72
CA ASN A 314 20.45 -5.26 -5.07
C ASN A 314 21.52 -6.35 -5.01
N GLY A 315 22.04 -6.78 -6.16
CA GLY A 315 23.05 -7.83 -6.24
C GLY A 315 24.33 -7.56 -5.45
N ASP A 316 24.68 -6.29 -5.23
CA ASP A 316 25.90 -5.92 -4.52
C ASP A 316 25.78 -6.08 -3.00
N ASN A 317 24.65 -5.70 -2.41
CA ASN A 317 24.45 -5.72 -0.95
C ASN A 317 23.64 -6.91 -0.43
N ALA A 318 22.79 -7.54 -1.25
CA ALA A 318 21.97 -8.70 -0.87
C ALA A 318 22.78 -9.85 -0.22
N PRO A 319 24.01 -10.19 -0.68
CA PRO A 319 24.82 -11.22 -0.02
C PRO A 319 25.13 -10.90 1.46
N ARG A 320 25.22 -9.64 1.84
CA ARG A 320 25.57 -9.19 3.21
C ARG A 320 24.34 -9.00 4.10
N VAL A 321 23.14 -8.89 3.54
CA VAL A 321 21.89 -8.79 4.32
C VAL A 321 21.70 -10.05 5.16
N GLN A 322 21.47 -9.91 6.47
CA GLN A 322 21.40 -11.02 7.42
C GLN A 322 19.97 -11.32 7.91
N ALA A 323 19.00 -10.53 7.49
CA ALA A 323 17.60 -10.71 7.86
C ALA A 323 17.07 -12.10 7.47
N LYS A 324 16.23 -12.68 8.30
CA LYS A 324 15.51 -13.94 8.01
C LYS A 324 14.23 -13.72 7.23
N ILE A 325 13.60 -12.59 7.46
CA ILE A 325 12.36 -12.15 6.79
C ILE A 325 12.60 -10.74 6.26
N ILE A 326 12.28 -10.52 5.00
CA ILE A 326 12.26 -9.19 4.39
C ILE A 326 10.82 -8.86 4.03
N GLY A 327 10.27 -7.81 4.62
CA GLY A 327 8.93 -7.32 4.32
C GLY A 327 8.96 -6.08 3.44
N GLU A 328 8.66 -6.22 2.16
CA GLU A 328 8.71 -5.13 1.18
C GLU A 328 7.57 -4.11 1.41
N ALA A 329 7.85 -3.09 2.20
CA ALA A 329 6.89 -2.02 2.47
C ALA A 329 6.91 -0.91 1.40
N ALA A 330 8.07 -0.65 0.78
CA ALA A 330 8.18 0.19 -0.41
C ALA A 330 7.77 -0.59 -1.68
N ASN A 331 7.59 0.11 -2.80
CA ASN A 331 7.40 -0.55 -4.09
C ASN A 331 8.76 -0.90 -4.70
N GLY A 332 8.96 -2.17 -5.07
CA GLY A 332 10.16 -2.67 -5.72
C GLY A 332 11.46 -2.38 -4.96
N PRO A 333 11.57 -2.60 -3.64
CA PRO A 333 12.80 -2.29 -2.91
C PRO A 333 13.93 -3.27 -3.20
N LEU A 334 13.61 -4.46 -3.72
CA LEU A 334 14.55 -5.49 -4.14
C LEU A 334 14.68 -5.54 -5.67
N THR A 335 15.90 -5.73 -6.16
CA THR A 335 16.13 -6.07 -7.57
C THR A 335 15.96 -7.57 -7.82
N PRO A 336 15.74 -8.02 -9.07
CA PRO A 336 15.66 -9.45 -9.40
C PRO A 336 16.89 -10.26 -8.96
N GLU A 337 18.08 -9.67 -9.07
CA GLU A 337 19.34 -10.32 -8.64
C GLU A 337 19.35 -10.51 -7.11
N ALA A 338 18.79 -9.57 -6.35
CA ALA A 338 18.65 -9.73 -4.90
C ALA A 338 17.66 -10.85 -4.54
N ASP A 339 16.55 -10.97 -5.25
CA ASP A 339 15.59 -12.08 -5.05
C ASP A 339 16.27 -13.46 -5.26
N GLU A 340 17.12 -13.60 -6.28
CA GLU A 340 17.87 -14.83 -6.52
C GLU A 340 18.82 -15.17 -5.36
N VAL A 341 19.52 -14.16 -4.82
CA VAL A 341 20.40 -14.32 -3.66
C VAL A 341 19.59 -14.78 -2.44
N PHE A 342 18.43 -14.19 -2.17
CA PHE A 342 17.61 -14.55 -1.01
C PHE A 342 16.96 -15.92 -1.16
N ALA A 343 16.57 -16.31 -2.35
CA ALA A 343 16.09 -17.67 -2.62
C ALA A 343 17.18 -18.72 -2.27
N GLN A 344 18.46 -18.48 -2.64
CA GLN A 344 19.57 -19.35 -2.30
C GLN A 344 19.91 -19.35 -0.80
N LYS A 345 19.76 -18.20 -0.11
CA LYS A 345 20.00 -18.06 1.34
C LYS A 345 18.87 -18.63 2.19
N GLY A 346 17.71 -18.92 1.61
CA GLY A 346 16.51 -19.33 2.33
C GLY A 346 15.89 -18.18 3.15
N THR A 347 16.17 -16.92 2.81
CA THR A 347 15.51 -15.74 3.38
C THR A 347 14.10 -15.63 2.81
N LEU A 348 13.11 -15.43 3.68
CA LEU A 348 11.72 -15.24 3.25
C LEU A 348 11.50 -13.79 2.84
N VAL A 349 11.18 -13.57 1.56
CA VAL A 349 10.75 -12.26 1.06
C VAL A 349 9.23 -12.23 0.98
N VAL A 350 8.59 -11.32 1.72
CA VAL A 350 7.16 -11.05 1.64
C VAL A 350 6.95 -9.89 0.66
N PRO A 351 6.34 -10.13 -0.52
CA PRO A 351 6.43 -9.22 -1.66
C PRO A 351 5.54 -7.99 -1.52
N ASP A 352 5.98 -6.87 -2.08
CA ASP A 352 5.33 -5.57 -2.07
C ASP A 352 3.92 -5.55 -2.67
N MET A 353 3.72 -6.31 -3.75
CA MET A 353 2.41 -6.40 -4.42
C MET A 353 1.28 -6.91 -3.50
N TYR A 354 1.64 -7.56 -2.40
CA TYR A 354 0.76 -7.96 -1.32
C TYR A 354 0.95 -7.06 -0.09
N LEU A 355 2.17 -6.95 0.42
CA LEU A 355 2.43 -6.46 1.78
C LEU A 355 2.05 -4.98 1.98
N ASN A 356 2.30 -4.13 0.99
CA ASN A 356 1.93 -2.72 1.07
C ASN A 356 0.52 -2.39 0.54
N ALA A 357 -0.33 -3.41 0.36
CA ALA A 357 -1.70 -3.24 -0.14
C ALA A 357 -2.68 -2.64 0.90
N GLY A 358 -2.25 -2.39 2.13
CA GLY A 358 -3.10 -1.74 3.15
C GLY A 358 -3.69 -0.40 2.69
N GLY A 359 -2.91 0.39 1.96
CA GLY A 359 -3.39 1.67 1.41
C GLY A 359 -4.55 1.52 0.42
N VAL A 360 -4.51 0.56 -0.49
CA VAL A 360 -5.61 0.32 -1.45
C VAL A 360 -6.83 -0.31 -0.77
N THR A 361 -6.62 -1.18 0.21
CA THR A 361 -7.69 -1.77 1.03
C THR A 361 -8.48 -0.68 1.75
N VAL A 362 -7.82 0.25 2.43
CA VAL A 362 -8.50 1.37 3.10
C VAL A 362 -9.09 2.36 2.09
N SER A 363 -8.52 2.49 0.89
CA SER A 363 -9.15 3.24 -0.20
C SER A 363 -10.48 2.62 -0.64
N TYR A 364 -10.59 1.29 -0.63
CA TYR A 364 -11.86 0.60 -0.88
C TYR A 364 -12.91 0.93 0.19
N PHE A 365 -12.53 0.96 1.47
CA PHE A 365 -13.46 1.35 2.53
C PHE A 365 -13.91 2.80 2.41
N GLU A 366 -13.02 3.73 2.00
CA GLU A 366 -13.40 5.11 1.72
C GLU A 366 -14.42 5.20 0.57
N TRP A 367 -14.19 4.45 -0.51
CA TRP A 367 -15.09 4.39 -1.65
C TRP A 367 -16.46 3.84 -1.25
N LEU A 368 -16.52 2.72 -0.52
CA LEU A 368 -17.77 2.15 0.02
C LEU A 368 -18.52 3.15 0.91
N LYS A 369 -17.82 3.84 1.81
CA LYS A 369 -18.37 4.88 2.67
C LYS A 369 -19.03 5.99 1.85
N ASN A 370 -18.39 6.41 0.75
CA ASN A 370 -18.93 7.47 -0.11
C ASN A 370 -20.15 7.00 -0.90
N LEU A 371 -20.18 5.76 -1.38
CA LEU A 371 -21.32 5.20 -2.11
C LEU A 371 -22.51 4.87 -1.19
N SER A 372 -22.24 4.42 0.03
CA SER A 372 -23.31 4.11 0.99
C SER A 372 -23.93 5.35 1.63
N HIS A 373 -23.31 6.54 1.51
CA HIS A 373 -23.71 7.79 2.16
C HIS A 373 -23.83 7.69 3.69
N VAL A 374 -23.21 6.67 4.30
CA VAL A 374 -23.23 6.39 5.74
C VAL A 374 -21.87 6.67 6.35
N ARG A 375 -21.85 7.18 7.59
CA ARG A 375 -20.63 7.28 8.38
C ARG A 375 -20.46 6.02 9.23
N TYR A 376 -19.39 5.25 8.97
CA TYR A 376 -19.06 4.04 9.71
C TYR A 376 -19.05 4.29 11.23
N GLY A 377 -19.63 3.34 11.98
CA GLY A 377 -19.70 3.35 13.44
C GLY A 377 -20.66 4.36 14.06
N ARG A 378 -21.15 5.37 13.32
CA ARG A 378 -21.92 6.46 13.92
C ARG A 378 -23.31 6.05 14.42
N MET A 379 -23.98 5.14 13.70
CA MET A 379 -25.36 4.76 14.04
C MET A 379 -25.44 3.72 15.15
N GLU A 380 -24.40 2.88 15.28
CA GLU A 380 -24.41 1.71 16.17
C GLU A 380 -23.59 1.93 17.44
N LYS A 381 -22.58 2.82 17.41
CA LYS A 381 -21.63 3.03 18.50
C LYS A 381 -22.30 3.20 19.85
N ARG A 382 -23.20 4.18 19.99
CA ARG A 382 -23.89 4.44 21.25
C ARG A 382 -24.80 3.32 21.71
N PHE A 383 -25.46 2.64 20.79
CA PHE A 383 -26.28 1.48 21.11
C PHE A 383 -25.42 0.36 21.70
N THR A 384 -24.28 0.07 21.06
CA THR A 384 -23.32 -0.92 21.53
C THR A 384 -22.71 -0.52 22.87
N GLU A 385 -22.29 0.73 23.05
CA GLU A 385 -21.78 1.27 24.32
C GLU A 385 -22.79 1.09 25.46
N ASN A 386 -24.06 1.46 25.23
CA ASN A 386 -25.10 1.32 26.23
C ASN A 386 -25.40 -0.18 26.56
N MET A 387 -25.42 -1.05 25.55
CA MET A 387 -25.62 -2.47 25.75
C MET A 387 -24.46 -3.08 26.55
N ASN A 388 -23.22 -2.78 26.19
CA ASN A 388 -22.03 -3.24 26.90
C ASN A 388 -22.01 -2.74 28.36
N HIS A 389 -22.36 -1.47 28.57
CA HIS A 389 -22.51 -0.90 29.91
C HIS A 389 -23.55 -1.66 30.76
N HIS A 390 -24.72 -1.97 30.18
CA HIS A 390 -25.77 -2.74 30.89
C HIS A 390 -25.29 -4.15 31.22
N ILE A 391 -24.67 -4.86 30.26
CA ILE A 391 -24.14 -6.21 30.48
C ILE A 391 -23.09 -6.20 31.59
N LEU A 392 -22.13 -5.26 31.52
CA LEU A 392 -21.06 -5.13 32.51
C LEU A 392 -21.61 -4.84 33.90
N SER A 393 -22.56 -3.92 34.02
CA SER A 393 -23.21 -3.57 35.28
C SER A 393 -23.92 -4.78 35.90
N GLN A 394 -24.66 -5.57 35.10
CA GLN A 394 -25.31 -6.79 35.58
C GLN A 394 -24.32 -7.86 36.04
N LEU A 395 -23.18 -8.00 35.33
CA LEU A 395 -22.11 -8.92 35.72
C LEU A 395 -21.45 -8.48 37.04
N GLU A 396 -21.21 -7.19 37.25
CA GLU A 396 -20.69 -6.67 38.52
C GLU A 396 -21.68 -6.91 39.68
N ASP A 397 -22.98 -6.67 39.45
CA ASP A 397 -24.01 -6.88 40.47
C ASP A 397 -24.12 -8.38 40.84
N LEU A 398 -24.09 -9.28 39.87
CA LEU A 398 -24.16 -10.71 40.09
C LEU A 398 -22.90 -11.31 40.76
N THR A 399 -21.74 -10.79 40.43
CA THR A 399 -20.46 -11.33 40.94
C THR A 399 -19.95 -10.65 42.20
N GLY A 400 -20.46 -9.45 42.49
CA GLY A 400 -19.92 -8.56 43.56
C GLY A 400 -18.53 -8.03 43.29
N LYS A 401 -17.97 -8.23 42.09
CA LYS A 401 -16.64 -7.74 41.66
C LYS A 401 -16.79 -6.57 40.72
N LYS A 402 -15.98 -5.57 40.88
CA LYS A 402 -15.90 -4.43 39.96
C LYS A 402 -14.66 -4.54 39.09
N VAL A 403 -14.77 -4.21 37.81
CA VAL A 403 -13.65 -4.06 36.89
C VAL A 403 -13.00 -2.68 37.09
N SER A 404 -11.72 -2.57 36.73
CA SER A 404 -11.03 -1.28 36.74
C SER A 404 -11.63 -0.31 35.71
N ASP A 405 -11.44 1.02 35.93
CA ASP A 405 -11.92 2.03 34.98
C ASP A 405 -11.33 1.84 33.58
N ALA A 406 -10.08 1.38 33.49
CA ALA A 406 -9.42 1.09 32.21
C ALA A 406 -10.08 -0.07 31.46
N GLU A 407 -10.35 -1.19 32.17
CA GLU A 407 -11.06 -2.35 31.62
C GLU A 407 -12.51 -2.00 31.26
N ARG A 408 -13.20 -1.23 32.13
CA ARG A 408 -14.54 -0.73 31.87
C ARG A 408 -14.59 0.06 30.56
N LYS A 409 -13.68 1.03 30.39
CA LYS A 409 -13.59 1.83 29.17
C LYS A 409 -13.30 0.99 27.93
N PHE A 410 -12.49 -0.06 28.05
CA PHE A 410 -12.22 -0.99 26.95
C PHE A 410 -13.44 -1.83 26.59
N ILE A 411 -14.13 -2.43 27.60
CA ILE A 411 -15.29 -3.31 27.37
C ILE A 411 -16.49 -2.53 26.84
N GLU A 412 -16.73 -1.33 27.39
CA GLU A 412 -17.85 -0.47 26.97
C GLU A 412 -17.62 0.23 25.64
N HIS A 413 -16.39 0.21 25.09
CA HIS A 413 -16.10 0.89 23.83
C HIS A 413 -16.91 0.31 22.66
N GLY A 414 -17.67 1.18 22.01
CA GLY A 414 -18.35 0.89 20.75
C GLY A 414 -17.42 1.23 19.56
N ALA A 415 -17.37 0.35 18.59
CA ALA A 415 -16.50 0.54 17.42
C ALA A 415 -16.75 1.87 16.71
N ASP A 416 -15.69 2.62 16.47
CA ASP A 416 -15.73 3.82 15.64
C ASP A 416 -15.18 3.54 14.21
N GLU A 417 -15.05 4.60 13.40
CA GLU A 417 -14.61 4.45 12.01
C GLU A 417 -13.19 3.85 11.91
N VAL A 418 -12.30 4.20 12.85
CA VAL A 418 -10.91 3.70 12.85
C VAL A 418 -10.88 2.22 13.22
N ASP A 419 -11.65 1.82 14.23
CA ASP A 419 -11.74 0.43 14.67
C ASP A 419 -12.24 -0.48 13.54
N LEU A 420 -13.29 -0.05 12.83
CA LEU A 420 -13.86 -0.81 11.71
C LEU A 420 -12.88 -0.91 10.53
N VAL A 421 -12.18 0.18 10.22
CA VAL A 421 -11.16 0.21 9.16
C VAL A 421 -9.98 -0.70 9.52
N HIS A 422 -9.48 -0.65 10.75
CA HIS A 422 -8.39 -1.52 11.20
C HIS A 422 -8.79 -2.98 11.19
N SER A 423 -9.98 -3.31 11.69
CA SER A 423 -10.52 -4.68 11.67
C SER A 423 -10.68 -5.23 10.25
N GLY A 424 -11.24 -4.44 9.33
CA GLY A 424 -11.39 -4.85 7.94
C GLY A 424 -10.04 -4.98 7.21
N LEU A 425 -9.07 -4.13 7.55
CA LEU A 425 -7.71 -4.23 7.03
C LEU A 425 -7.02 -5.50 7.54
N GLU A 426 -7.12 -5.79 8.84
CA GLU A 426 -6.57 -6.99 9.45
C GLU A 426 -7.08 -8.26 8.78
N GLU A 427 -8.39 -8.41 8.65
CA GLU A 427 -9.04 -9.56 8.00
C GLU A 427 -8.57 -9.72 6.54
N THR A 428 -8.49 -8.61 5.82
CA THR A 428 -8.02 -8.61 4.42
C THR A 428 -6.58 -9.10 4.31
N MET A 429 -5.68 -8.60 5.17
CA MET A 429 -4.27 -8.98 5.13
C MET A 429 -4.05 -10.43 5.55
N ILE A 430 -4.75 -10.91 6.58
CA ILE A 430 -4.69 -12.29 7.04
C ILE A 430 -5.16 -13.24 5.94
N THR A 431 -6.33 -12.97 5.35
CA THR A 431 -6.90 -13.80 4.29
C THR A 431 -5.96 -13.88 3.09
N ALA A 432 -5.43 -12.75 2.63
CA ALA A 432 -4.50 -12.72 1.50
C ALA A 432 -3.19 -13.47 1.79
N THR A 433 -2.65 -13.36 3.03
CA THR A 433 -1.46 -14.15 3.42
C THR A 433 -1.72 -15.64 3.29
N ARG A 434 -2.83 -16.11 3.84
CA ARG A 434 -3.19 -17.54 3.84
C ARG A 434 -3.37 -18.06 2.43
N GLU A 435 -4.10 -17.35 1.58
CA GLU A 435 -4.30 -17.72 0.18
C GLU A 435 -2.97 -17.83 -0.59
N ILE A 436 -2.06 -16.87 -0.43
CA ILE A 436 -0.74 -16.92 -1.08
C ILE A 436 0.08 -18.13 -0.56
N MET A 437 0.09 -18.32 0.76
CA MET A 437 0.84 -19.42 1.38
C MET A 437 0.28 -20.78 1.02
N ASP A 438 -1.03 -20.94 0.90
CA ASP A 438 -1.68 -22.18 0.48
C ASP A 438 -1.31 -22.53 -0.96
N ILE A 439 -1.29 -21.53 -1.87
CA ILE A 439 -0.83 -21.71 -3.26
C ILE A 439 0.65 -22.16 -3.27
N TRP A 440 1.51 -21.49 -2.48
CA TRP A 440 2.93 -21.81 -2.43
C TRP A 440 3.20 -23.22 -1.87
N LYS A 441 2.49 -23.60 -0.79
CA LYS A 441 2.61 -24.94 -0.20
C LYS A 441 2.04 -26.06 -1.07
N ALA A 442 0.99 -25.76 -1.86
CA ALA A 442 0.35 -26.73 -2.73
C ALA A 442 1.20 -27.10 -3.95
N ASN A 443 2.14 -26.23 -4.37
CA ASN A 443 3.00 -26.48 -5.52
C ASN A 443 4.47 -26.18 -5.19
N PRO A 444 5.28 -27.23 -4.88
CA PRO A 444 6.69 -27.07 -4.55
C PRO A 444 7.58 -26.53 -5.69
N GLU A 445 7.08 -26.50 -6.93
CA GLU A 445 7.79 -25.93 -8.08
C GLU A 445 7.76 -24.39 -8.09
N ILE A 446 6.85 -23.78 -7.34
CA ILE A 446 6.78 -22.32 -7.17
C ILE A 446 8.00 -21.89 -6.32
N PRO A 447 8.91 -21.08 -6.86
CA PRO A 447 10.21 -20.86 -6.23
C PRO A 447 10.16 -19.95 -5.00
N ASP A 448 9.21 -19.02 -4.95
CA ASP A 448 9.17 -17.94 -3.97
C ASP A 448 7.73 -17.42 -3.73
N MET A 449 7.53 -16.68 -2.64
CA MET A 449 6.24 -16.11 -2.26
C MET A 449 5.76 -15.05 -3.26
N ARG A 450 6.67 -14.31 -3.94
CA ARG A 450 6.31 -13.34 -4.99
C ARG A 450 5.65 -14.04 -6.17
N THR A 451 6.23 -15.14 -6.63
CA THR A 451 5.64 -15.96 -7.71
C THR A 451 4.28 -16.51 -7.29
N ALA A 452 4.13 -16.99 -6.04
CA ALA A 452 2.85 -17.45 -5.51
C ALA A 452 1.80 -16.33 -5.48
N ALA A 453 2.19 -15.11 -5.10
CA ALA A 453 1.31 -13.95 -5.11
C ALA A 453 0.83 -13.58 -6.52
N TYR A 454 1.73 -13.64 -7.54
CA TYR A 454 1.32 -13.48 -8.93
C TYR A 454 0.36 -14.58 -9.39
N VAL A 455 0.62 -15.85 -9.04
CA VAL A 455 -0.29 -16.98 -9.35
C VAL A 455 -1.67 -16.74 -8.73
N CYS A 456 -1.72 -16.27 -7.48
CA CYS A 456 -2.96 -15.88 -6.81
C CYS A 456 -3.73 -14.81 -7.62
N ALA A 457 -3.04 -13.72 -7.99
CA ALA A 457 -3.63 -12.64 -8.77
C ALA A 457 -4.13 -13.11 -10.14
N ILE A 458 -3.30 -13.84 -10.89
CA ILE A 458 -3.64 -14.37 -12.23
C ILE A 458 -4.88 -15.26 -12.15
N ASN A 459 -4.93 -16.15 -11.16
CA ASN A 459 -6.08 -17.05 -10.98
C ASN A 459 -7.37 -16.27 -10.70
N LYS A 460 -7.33 -15.27 -9.82
CA LYS A 460 -8.53 -14.45 -9.51
C LYS A 460 -9.00 -13.63 -10.71
N VAL A 461 -8.09 -13.01 -11.44
CA VAL A 461 -8.41 -12.23 -12.64
C VAL A 461 -8.92 -13.15 -13.75
N GLY A 462 -8.26 -14.29 -13.98
CA GLY A 462 -8.67 -15.28 -14.97
C GLY A 462 -10.05 -15.88 -14.67
N THR A 463 -10.33 -16.20 -13.41
CA THR A 463 -11.66 -16.64 -12.96
C THR A 463 -12.72 -15.60 -13.27
N SER A 464 -12.45 -14.32 -12.98
CA SER A 464 -13.39 -13.23 -13.26
C SER A 464 -13.71 -13.12 -14.76
N TYR A 465 -12.70 -13.17 -15.64
CA TYR A 465 -12.93 -13.16 -17.09
C TYR A 465 -13.71 -14.39 -17.58
N THR A 466 -13.43 -15.57 -17.00
CA THR A 466 -14.12 -16.81 -17.40
C THR A 466 -15.58 -16.80 -16.97
N GLU A 467 -15.89 -16.32 -15.76
CA GLU A 467 -17.26 -16.24 -15.25
C GLU A 467 -18.10 -15.18 -15.97
N LEU A 468 -17.51 -14.07 -16.36
CA LEU A 468 -18.18 -13.02 -17.16
C LEU A 468 -18.36 -13.42 -18.61
N GLY A 469 -17.57 -14.37 -19.12
CA GLY A 469 -17.47 -14.69 -20.53
C GLY A 469 -16.73 -13.63 -21.34
N ILE A 470 -16.36 -13.97 -22.56
CA ILE A 470 -15.74 -13.02 -23.49
C ILE A 470 -16.83 -12.44 -24.36
N PHE A 471 -17.09 -11.15 -24.18
CA PHE A 471 -18.06 -10.43 -25.01
C PHE A 471 -17.54 -10.33 -26.43
N PRO A 472 -18.40 -10.65 -27.47
CA PRO A 472 -18.02 -10.66 -28.86
C PRO A 472 -17.67 -9.30 -29.44
#